data_1d5ae7c98763e49dfe4d9d9a7aeadbf2
#
_entry.id   1d5ae7c98763e49dfe4d9d9a7aeadbf2
#
_cell.length_a   1.000
_cell.length_b   1.000
_cell.length_c   1.000
_cell.angle_alpha   90.00
_cell.angle_beta   90.00
_cell.angle_gamma   90.00
#
_symmetry.space_group_name_H-M   'P 1'
#
loop_
_entity.id
_entity.type
_entity.pdbx_description
1 polymer ?
#
loop_
_entity_poly.entity_id
_entity_poly.type
_entity_poly.pdbx_seq_one_letter_code
_entity_poly.pdbx_strand_id
1 'polypeptide(L)'
;MRKTAFLSADSQSFIGVNYGQVADNLPPPSDTAKLLQSTAIKRVRLFGPDPAIIKALAGSGIAIAIGTANGDLPALASDPNAAAQWVNSNVLPFYPASKIDLINVGNEVLLSNDQGLISQLLPAMRNVQSALSAASLGGKVRVSTVHSMAVLSQSDPPSSGRFNPGFQDVLIGLLAFQRDNGSPFAVNPYPFFAYQSDPRPETLAFCLFQPNAGRVDSGSGVTYMNMFDAQVDAVRSALNAVGFKDIDILIAETGWPYHGDSNEVGTSVENARAFNGNLIAHLRSMVGTPLMPGKSVETYIFALYDEDLKPGPTSERSFGLFKPDLTATYEVGLTKSSQTPSTPMVSPSPKPTSAQWCVPKSGVSDAQLQANLDYACGHGIDCSAIQPGGSCFDPNTVASHAAYAMNLYYHTVGTIPLNCDFSQTAMLTSSNPSYNACSYTGGST
;
A
#
# COMPACT_ATOMS: atom_id res chain seq x y z
N MET A 1 12.62 30.77 17.09
CA MET A 1 13.52 29.70 16.58
C MET A 1 12.63 28.58 16.05
N ARG A 2 12.44 28.52 14.74
CA ARG A 2 11.70 27.42 14.08
C ARG A 2 12.65 26.24 13.94
N LYS A 3 12.32 25.13 14.58
CA LYS A 3 13.02 23.85 14.37
C LYS A 3 12.62 23.35 12.97
N THR A 4 13.53 23.43 12.03
CA THR A 4 13.48 22.67 10.79
C THR A 4 13.59 21.19 11.15
N ALA A 5 12.49 20.45 11.08
CA ALA A 5 12.51 19.01 11.19
C ALA A 5 13.18 18.46 9.91
N PHE A 6 14.39 17.96 10.04
CA PHE A 6 14.96 17.06 9.04
C PHE A 6 14.10 15.81 9.03
N LEU A 7 13.38 15.57 7.92
CA LEU A 7 12.73 14.28 7.66
C LEU A 7 13.84 13.23 7.55
N SER A 8 14.01 12.48 8.63
CA SER A 8 14.99 11.41 8.73
C SER A 8 14.56 10.22 7.86
N ALA A 9 15.51 9.28 7.62
CA ALA A 9 15.35 8.06 6.84
C ALA A 9 14.19 7.12 7.27
N ASP A 10 13.41 7.50 8.27
CA ASP A 10 12.22 6.79 8.78
C ASP A 10 10.93 7.02 7.97
N SER A 11 10.95 7.93 6.97
CA SER A 11 9.75 8.32 6.21
C SER A 11 9.16 7.22 5.32
N GLN A 12 9.67 5.99 5.33
CA GLN A 12 9.18 4.86 4.55
C GLN A 12 8.95 3.59 5.40
N SER A 13 8.91 3.72 6.73
CA SER A 13 8.73 2.59 7.64
C SER A 13 7.39 1.87 7.51
N PHE A 14 6.44 2.45 6.76
CA PHE A 14 5.09 1.94 6.53
C PHE A 14 4.95 1.08 5.26
N ILE A 15 5.96 0.99 4.37
CA ILE A 15 5.90 0.16 3.16
C ILE A 15 6.45 -1.23 3.46
N GLY A 16 5.61 -2.22 3.31
CA GLY A 16 5.90 -3.64 3.46
C GLY A 16 5.51 -4.46 2.23
N VAL A 17 5.87 -5.74 2.26
CA VAL A 17 5.45 -6.74 1.25
C VAL A 17 5.01 -8.02 1.93
N ASN A 18 4.10 -8.74 1.29
CA ASN A 18 3.76 -10.10 1.66
C ASN A 18 4.79 -11.06 1.04
N TYR A 19 5.26 -12.00 1.83
CA TYR A 19 6.14 -13.07 1.38
C TYR A 19 5.41 -14.40 1.59
N GLY A 20 4.62 -14.79 0.59
CA GLY A 20 3.97 -16.09 0.52
C GLY A 20 4.96 -17.19 0.17
N GLN A 21 4.64 -18.43 0.54
CA GLN A 21 5.55 -19.57 0.44
C GLN A 21 4.88 -20.81 -0.19
N VAL A 22 3.73 -20.64 -0.84
CA VAL A 22 3.08 -21.74 -1.57
C VAL A 22 3.74 -21.88 -2.95
N ALA A 23 5.03 -22.21 -2.92
CA ALA A 23 5.89 -22.27 -4.09
C ALA A 23 7.06 -23.25 -3.87
N ASP A 24 7.62 -23.81 -4.96
CA ASP A 24 8.80 -24.68 -4.91
C ASP A 24 10.05 -24.08 -5.58
N ASN A 25 9.91 -22.88 -6.14
CA ASN A 25 10.94 -22.17 -6.91
C ASN A 25 11.50 -20.91 -6.22
N LEU A 26 11.16 -20.66 -4.97
CA LEU A 26 11.57 -19.44 -4.24
C LEU A 26 13.10 -19.38 -4.06
N PRO A 27 13.70 -18.18 -4.11
CA PRO A 27 15.11 -18.03 -3.86
C PRO A 27 15.46 -18.35 -2.39
N PRO A 28 16.74 -18.69 -2.10
CA PRO A 28 17.18 -18.92 -0.74
C PRO A 28 16.84 -17.72 0.18
N PRO A 29 16.43 -17.93 1.44
CA PRO A 29 16.09 -16.86 2.38
C PRO A 29 17.19 -15.80 2.55
N SER A 30 18.46 -16.19 2.48
CA SER A 30 19.61 -15.28 2.54
C SER A 30 19.66 -14.30 1.36
N ASP A 31 19.26 -14.74 0.18
CA ASP A 31 19.29 -13.90 -1.02
C ASP A 31 18.06 -13.00 -1.08
N THR A 32 16.90 -13.49 -0.62
CA THR A 32 15.73 -12.65 -0.37
C THR A 32 16.03 -11.54 0.66
N ALA A 33 16.75 -11.86 1.74
CA ALA A 33 17.14 -10.84 2.72
C ALA A 33 18.04 -9.76 2.12
N LYS A 34 19.00 -10.12 1.26
CA LYS A 34 19.85 -9.17 0.52
C LYS A 34 19.02 -8.31 -0.45
N LEU A 35 18.09 -8.94 -1.18
CA LEU A 35 17.17 -8.22 -2.08
C LEU A 35 16.39 -7.17 -1.28
N LEU A 36 15.73 -7.56 -0.21
CA LEU A 36 14.93 -6.65 0.63
C LEU A 36 15.80 -5.50 1.19
N GLN A 37 17.02 -5.78 1.65
CA GLN A 37 17.96 -4.76 2.11
C GLN A 37 18.40 -3.79 1.01
N SER A 38 18.37 -4.19 -0.27
CA SER A 38 18.66 -3.33 -1.42
C SER A 38 17.48 -2.44 -1.82
N THR A 39 16.30 -2.66 -1.24
CA THR A 39 15.07 -1.93 -1.53
C THR A 39 14.69 -0.94 -0.43
N ALA A 40 13.65 -0.17 -0.69
CA ALA A 40 12.99 0.71 0.29
C ALA A 40 12.00 -0.02 1.20
N ILE A 41 11.80 -1.32 1.01
CA ILE A 41 10.92 -2.14 1.82
C ILE A 41 11.45 -2.18 3.25
N LYS A 42 10.59 -1.88 4.22
CA LYS A 42 10.93 -1.85 5.65
C LYS A 42 10.19 -2.88 6.48
N ARG A 43 9.25 -3.57 5.89
CA ARG A 43 8.40 -4.54 6.56
C ARG A 43 8.15 -5.76 5.67
N VAL A 44 8.07 -6.92 6.26
CA VAL A 44 7.71 -8.17 5.58
C VAL A 44 6.61 -8.87 6.38
N ARG A 45 5.58 -9.33 5.71
CA ARG A 45 4.55 -10.18 6.32
C ARG A 45 4.68 -11.60 5.79
N LEU A 46 4.86 -12.53 6.71
CA LEU A 46 4.83 -13.98 6.49
C LEU A 46 3.46 -14.53 6.92
N PHE A 47 2.93 -15.49 6.19
CA PHE A 47 1.66 -16.15 6.53
C PHE A 47 1.83 -17.21 7.64
N GLY A 48 3.06 -17.68 7.85
CA GLY A 48 3.46 -18.56 8.92
C GLY A 48 4.82 -18.17 9.51
N PRO A 49 5.26 -18.77 10.62
CA PRO A 49 6.52 -18.45 11.26
C PRO A 49 7.68 -19.27 10.65
N ASP A 50 8.09 -18.98 9.42
CA ASP A 50 9.22 -19.64 8.79
C ASP A 50 10.53 -19.26 9.45
N PRO A 51 11.22 -20.21 10.15
CA PRO A 51 12.43 -19.92 10.91
C PRO A 51 13.62 -19.56 10.02
N ALA A 52 13.69 -20.03 8.78
CA ALA A 52 14.80 -19.73 7.89
C ALA A 52 14.74 -18.29 7.39
N ILE A 53 13.55 -17.83 7.03
CA ILE A 53 13.32 -16.44 6.60
C ILE A 53 13.49 -15.48 7.78
N ILE A 54 12.89 -15.77 8.94
CA ILE A 54 13.00 -14.95 10.14
C ILE A 54 14.47 -14.77 10.53
N LYS A 55 15.26 -15.85 10.48
CA LYS A 55 16.68 -15.83 10.78
C LYS A 55 17.51 -15.07 9.76
N ALA A 56 17.18 -15.18 8.47
CA ALA A 56 17.86 -14.46 7.40
C ALA A 56 17.67 -12.93 7.49
N LEU A 57 16.57 -12.47 8.10
CA LEU A 57 16.28 -11.06 8.32
C LEU A 57 16.87 -10.50 9.63
N ALA A 58 17.57 -11.32 10.41
CA ALA A 58 18.21 -10.86 11.65
C ALA A 58 19.20 -9.71 11.38
N GLY A 59 19.15 -8.67 12.21
CA GLY A 59 20.02 -7.48 12.09
C GLY A 59 19.76 -6.59 10.87
N SER A 60 18.78 -6.92 10.00
CA SER A 60 18.46 -6.13 8.81
C SER A 60 17.72 -4.82 9.12
N GLY A 61 17.11 -4.70 10.30
CA GLY A 61 16.21 -3.61 10.67
C GLY A 61 14.82 -3.70 10.03
N ILE A 62 14.56 -4.70 9.16
CA ILE A 62 13.25 -4.94 8.55
C ILE A 62 12.32 -5.52 9.61
N ALA A 63 11.15 -4.91 9.80
CA ALA A 63 10.13 -5.40 10.70
C ALA A 63 9.41 -6.61 10.09
N ILE A 64 9.07 -7.59 10.93
CA ILE A 64 8.48 -8.86 10.49
C ILE A 64 7.12 -9.02 11.17
N ALA A 65 6.07 -9.15 10.37
CA ALA A 65 4.79 -9.68 10.81
C ALA A 65 4.76 -11.18 10.50
N ILE A 66 4.41 -12.00 11.48
CA ILE A 66 4.25 -13.46 11.31
C ILE A 66 2.79 -13.85 11.54
N GLY A 67 2.34 -14.95 10.93
CA GLY A 67 0.99 -15.47 11.09
C GLY A 67 0.91 -16.76 11.89
N THR A 68 -0.25 -17.05 12.48
CA THR A 68 -0.67 -18.41 12.82
C THR A 68 -1.61 -18.93 11.74
N ALA A 69 -1.54 -20.21 11.42
CA ALA A 69 -2.50 -20.81 10.52
C ALA A 69 -3.92 -20.81 11.14
N ASN A 70 -4.96 -20.75 10.30
CA ASN A 70 -6.34 -20.88 10.79
C ASN A 70 -6.56 -22.21 11.51
N GLY A 71 -5.86 -23.28 11.08
CA GLY A 71 -5.92 -24.59 11.72
C GLY A 71 -5.32 -24.66 13.13
N ASP A 72 -4.50 -23.66 13.52
CA ASP A 72 -3.90 -23.60 14.87
C ASP A 72 -4.88 -22.98 15.89
N LEU A 73 -5.90 -22.26 15.45
CA LEU A 73 -6.82 -21.52 16.31
C LEU A 73 -7.48 -22.38 17.40
N PRO A 74 -7.97 -23.59 17.11
CA PRO A 74 -8.55 -24.44 18.15
C PRO A 74 -7.62 -24.73 19.32
N ALA A 75 -6.37 -25.06 19.04
CA ALA A 75 -5.36 -25.34 20.06
C ALA A 75 -4.99 -24.07 20.83
N LEU A 76 -4.72 -22.96 20.11
CA LEU A 76 -4.37 -21.68 20.71
C LEU A 76 -5.50 -21.11 21.57
N ALA A 77 -6.75 -21.36 21.22
CA ALA A 77 -7.90 -20.87 21.95
C ALA A 77 -8.20 -21.68 23.22
N SER A 78 -8.06 -23.01 23.13
CA SER A 78 -8.47 -23.90 24.21
C SER A 78 -7.39 -24.11 25.28
N ASP A 79 -6.10 -23.97 24.92
CA ASP A 79 -4.99 -24.24 25.84
C ASP A 79 -3.96 -23.08 25.87
N PRO A 80 -3.90 -22.30 26.97
CA PRO A 80 -2.88 -21.28 27.16
C PRO A 80 -1.44 -21.82 27.05
N ASN A 81 -1.19 -23.11 27.36
CA ASN A 81 0.14 -23.70 27.21
C ASN A 81 0.50 -23.90 25.75
N ALA A 82 -0.47 -24.23 24.89
CA ALA A 82 -0.24 -24.29 23.43
C ALA A 82 0.18 -22.92 22.88
N ALA A 83 -0.47 -21.85 23.31
CA ALA A 83 -0.07 -20.49 22.95
C ALA A 83 1.32 -20.11 23.49
N ALA A 84 1.64 -20.51 24.72
CA ALA A 84 2.98 -20.31 25.29
C ALA A 84 4.05 -21.07 24.51
N GLN A 85 3.79 -22.33 24.15
CA GLN A 85 4.69 -23.13 23.32
C GLN A 85 4.87 -22.51 21.92
N TRP A 86 3.80 -22.03 21.31
CA TRP A 86 3.87 -21.37 20.02
C TRP A 86 4.76 -20.11 20.06
N VAL A 87 4.61 -19.26 21.07
CA VAL A 87 5.46 -18.07 21.27
C VAL A 87 6.91 -18.48 21.56
N ASN A 88 7.14 -19.48 22.41
CA ASN A 88 8.46 -19.99 22.75
C ASN A 88 9.21 -20.56 21.54
N SER A 89 8.49 -21.17 20.60
CA SER A 89 9.10 -21.79 19.41
C SER A 89 9.29 -20.81 18.26
N ASN A 90 8.39 -19.83 18.08
CA ASN A 90 8.30 -19.05 16.88
C ASN A 90 8.70 -17.56 17.05
N VAL A 91 8.83 -17.09 18.28
CA VAL A 91 9.18 -15.68 18.57
C VAL A 91 10.50 -15.60 19.36
N LEU A 92 10.58 -16.25 20.51
CA LEU A 92 11.69 -16.07 21.44
C LEU A 92 13.06 -16.46 20.87
N PRO A 93 13.22 -17.53 20.03
CA PRO A 93 14.52 -17.89 19.48
C PRO A 93 15.11 -16.84 18.53
N PHE A 94 14.27 -15.95 18.00
CA PHE A 94 14.64 -14.96 17.00
C PHE A 94 14.70 -13.54 17.55
N TYR A 95 13.96 -13.24 18.61
CA TYR A 95 13.90 -11.92 19.21
C TYR A 95 15.08 -11.67 20.18
N PRO A 96 15.74 -10.50 20.19
CA PRO A 96 15.46 -9.30 19.39
C PRO A 96 16.24 -9.20 18.07
N ALA A 97 17.04 -10.22 17.71
CA ALA A 97 17.89 -10.19 16.52
C ALA A 97 17.05 -9.97 15.22
N SER A 98 15.91 -10.66 15.14
CA SER A 98 14.90 -10.42 14.11
C SER A 98 13.79 -9.55 14.72
N LYS A 99 13.42 -8.49 14.01
CA LYS A 99 12.46 -7.48 14.49
C LYS A 99 11.02 -7.97 14.26
N ILE A 100 10.59 -9.01 14.96
CA ILE A 100 9.18 -9.43 14.96
C ILE A 100 8.41 -8.39 15.78
N ASP A 101 7.45 -7.67 15.16
CA ASP A 101 6.66 -6.61 15.80
C ASP A 101 5.15 -6.82 15.73
N LEU A 102 4.69 -7.85 14.98
CA LEU A 102 3.27 -8.16 14.83
C LEU A 102 3.06 -9.68 14.67
N ILE A 103 2.05 -10.21 15.34
CA ILE A 103 1.52 -11.54 15.11
C ILE A 103 0.07 -11.42 14.64
N ASN A 104 -0.21 -11.94 13.45
CA ASN A 104 -1.57 -12.08 12.93
C ASN A 104 -2.10 -13.45 13.29
N VAL A 105 -3.05 -13.52 14.19
CA VAL A 105 -3.68 -14.76 14.64
C VAL A 105 -4.82 -15.08 13.66
N GLY A 106 -4.57 -16.04 12.78
CA GLY A 106 -5.46 -16.37 11.66
C GLY A 106 -5.43 -15.32 10.53
N ASN A 107 -5.97 -15.72 9.39
CA ASN A 107 -6.13 -14.88 8.20
C ASN A 107 -7.53 -15.06 7.63
N GLU A 108 -8.29 -13.97 7.51
CA GLU A 108 -9.65 -13.91 6.93
C GLU A 108 -10.64 -14.93 7.55
N VAL A 109 -10.49 -15.19 8.85
CA VAL A 109 -11.26 -16.22 9.58
C VAL A 109 -12.77 -15.99 9.45
N LEU A 110 -13.22 -14.74 9.48
CA LEU A 110 -14.65 -14.41 9.36
C LEU A 110 -15.23 -14.79 7.99
N LEU A 111 -14.41 -14.80 6.93
CA LEU A 111 -14.81 -15.20 5.59
C LEU A 111 -15.10 -16.70 5.47
N SER A 112 -14.51 -17.52 6.35
CA SER A 112 -14.72 -18.98 6.34
C SER A 112 -16.18 -19.38 6.59
N ASN A 113 -16.96 -18.51 7.25
CA ASN A 113 -18.32 -18.82 7.77
C ASN A 113 -18.37 -20.02 8.74
N ASP A 114 -17.22 -20.50 9.21
CA ASP A 114 -17.12 -21.54 10.25
C ASP A 114 -17.28 -20.89 11.62
N GLN A 115 -18.48 -21.01 12.20
CA GLN A 115 -18.82 -20.43 13.50
C GLN A 115 -17.93 -20.98 14.64
N GLY A 116 -17.51 -22.25 14.54
CA GLY A 116 -16.58 -22.86 15.49
C GLY A 116 -15.24 -22.12 15.47
N LEU A 117 -14.68 -21.95 14.29
CA LEU A 117 -13.41 -21.24 14.08
C LEU A 117 -13.51 -19.76 14.47
N ILE A 118 -14.57 -19.09 14.07
CA ILE A 118 -14.84 -17.68 14.38
C ILE A 118 -14.89 -17.45 15.90
N SER A 119 -15.56 -18.32 16.64
CA SER A 119 -15.68 -18.21 18.09
C SER A 119 -14.35 -18.39 18.83
N GLN A 120 -13.39 -19.07 18.22
CA GLN A 120 -12.06 -19.34 18.79
C GLN A 120 -11.06 -18.21 18.56
N LEU A 121 -11.34 -17.28 17.65
CA LEU A 121 -10.39 -16.25 17.23
C LEU A 121 -9.97 -15.34 18.39
N LEU A 122 -10.92 -14.75 19.12
CA LEU A 122 -10.62 -13.85 20.24
C LEU A 122 -9.96 -14.58 21.41
N PRO A 123 -10.40 -15.79 21.85
CA PRO A 123 -9.68 -16.58 22.83
C PRO A 123 -8.22 -16.88 22.43
N ALA A 124 -7.97 -17.27 21.17
CA ALA A 124 -6.62 -17.52 20.67
C ALA A 124 -5.73 -16.24 20.74
N MET A 125 -6.26 -15.10 20.29
CA MET A 125 -5.53 -13.83 20.40
C MET A 125 -5.19 -13.46 21.84
N ARG A 126 -6.11 -13.66 22.79
CA ARG A 126 -5.89 -13.41 24.21
C ARG A 126 -4.79 -14.32 24.79
N ASN A 127 -4.79 -15.59 24.44
CA ASN A 127 -3.78 -16.55 24.92
C ASN A 127 -2.40 -16.22 24.34
N VAL A 128 -2.29 -15.87 23.05
CA VAL A 128 -1.03 -15.41 22.43
C VAL A 128 -0.53 -14.13 23.09
N GLN A 129 -1.41 -13.15 23.32
CA GLN A 129 -1.05 -11.91 24.04
C GLN A 129 -0.57 -12.17 25.46
N SER A 130 -1.22 -13.09 26.18
CA SER A 130 -0.82 -13.48 27.54
C SER A 130 0.54 -14.15 27.54
N ALA A 131 0.81 -15.03 26.57
CA ALA A 131 2.12 -15.68 26.39
C ALA A 131 3.24 -14.66 26.11
N LEU A 132 2.99 -13.67 25.23
CA LEU A 132 3.92 -12.58 24.97
C LEU A 132 4.17 -11.72 26.22
N SER A 133 3.12 -11.44 27.00
CA SER A 133 3.24 -10.67 28.24
C SER A 133 4.08 -11.41 29.28
N ALA A 134 3.87 -12.73 29.42
CA ALA A 134 4.68 -13.58 30.30
C ALA A 134 6.17 -13.60 29.86
N ALA A 135 6.43 -13.50 28.56
CA ALA A 135 7.77 -13.39 27.99
C ALA A 135 8.36 -11.96 28.00
N SER A 136 7.70 -10.99 28.65
CA SER A 136 8.07 -9.57 28.66
C SER A 136 8.09 -8.91 27.27
N LEU A 137 7.27 -9.41 26.34
CA LEU A 137 7.09 -8.90 24.97
C LEU A 137 5.72 -8.28 24.72
N GLY A 138 4.83 -8.23 25.70
CA GLY A 138 3.44 -7.79 25.58
C GLY A 138 3.23 -6.36 25.03
N GLY A 139 4.19 -5.46 25.22
CA GLY A 139 4.14 -4.09 24.63
C GLY A 139 5.09 -3.90 23.44
N LYS A 140 5.78 -4.97 23.00
CA LYS A 140 6.79 -4.92 21.95
C LYS A 140 6.36 -5.64 20.67
N VAL A 141 5.56 -6.69 20.83
CA VAL A 141 4.97 -7.46 19.73
C VAL A 141 3.46 -7.33 19.82
N ARG A 142 2.86 -6.74 18.80
CA ARG A 142 1.41 -6.53 18.72
C ARG A 142 0.72 -7.83 18.28
N VAL A 143 -0.51 -8.02 18.71
CA VAL A 143 -1.35 -9.16 18.27
C VAL A 143 -2.58 -8.64 17.57
N SER A 144 -2.79 -9.05 16.33
CA SER A 144 -3.95 -8.70 15.52
C SER A 144 -4.52 -9.93 14.81
N THR A 145 -5.53 -9.75 14.00
CA THR A 145 -6.03 -10.71 13.02
C THR A 145 -6.38 -9.96 11.74
N VAL A 146 -6.34 -10.65 10.61
CA VAL A 146 -6.54 -10.04 9.29
C VAL A 146 -7.95 -10.33 8.78
N HIS A 147 -8.60 -9.33 8.22
CA HIS A 147 -9.93 -9.42 7.65
C HIS A 147 -9.91 -9.13 6.14
N SER A 148 -10.78 -9.82 5.38
CA SER A 148 -11.13 -9.38 4.03
C SER A 148 -12.08 -8.18 4.09
N MET A 149 -12.28 -7.49 2.96
CA MET A 149 -13.30 -6.43 2.86
C MET A 149 -14.74 -6.94 3.05
N ALA A 150 -14.97 -8.25 2.95
CA ALA A 150 -16.28 -8.87 3.26
C ALA A 150 -16.70 -8.74 4.74
N VAL A 151 -15.80 -8.27 5.61
CA VAL A 151 -16.13 -7.85 6.98
C VAL A 151 -17.14 -6.70 7.02
N LEU A 152 -17.23 -5.92 5.93
CA LEU A 152 -18.20 -4.85 5.75
C LEU A 152 -19.45 -5.36 5.05
N SER A 153 -20.63 -4.94 5.52
CA SER A 153 -21.89 -5.09 4.80
C SER A 153 -22.17 -3.95 3.83
N GLN A 154 -21.52 -2.81 4.04
CA GLN A 154 -21.63 -1.62 3.20
C GLN A 154 -20.30 -0.88 3.17
N SER A 155 -19.88 -0.45 1.96
CA SER A 155 -18.60 0.22 1.74
C SER A 155 -18.67 1.33 0.67
N ASP A 156 -19.82 1.47 0.01
CA ASP A 156 -20.06 2.49 -1.02
C ASP A 156 -21.40 3.21 -0.75
N PRO A 157 -21.38 4.56 -0.60
CA PRO A 157 -20.20 5.41 -0.52
C PRO A 157 -19.38 5.17 0.77
N PRO A 158 -18.08 5.54 0.84
CA PRO A 158 -17.21 5.29 1.99
C PRO A 158 -17.76 5.75 3.34
N SER A 159 -18.47 6.89 3.40
CA SER A 159 -19.13 7.37 4.63
C SER A 159 -20.23 6.45 5.15
N SER A 160 -20.77 5.59 4.31
CA SER A 160 -21.78 4.60 4.70
C SER A 160 -21.18 3.31 5.28
N GLY A 161 -19.85 3.20 5.32
CA GLY A 161 -19.13 2.02 5.79
C GLY A 161 -19.69 1.45 7.10
N ARG A 162 -20.06 0.17 7.09
CA ARG A 162 -20.63 -0.56 8.24
C ARG A 162 -20.12 -1.99 8.25
N PHE A 163 -19.82 -2.47 9.44
CA PHE A 163 -19.52 -3.89 9.62
C PHE A 163 -20.74 -4.77 9.35
N ASN A 164 -20.47 -5.98 8.92
CA ASN A 164 -21.51 -6.97 8.71
C ASN A 164 -22.18 -7.33 10.05
N PRO A 165 -23.50 -7.16 10.20
CA PRO A 165 -24.20 -7.46 11.44
C PRO A 165 -24.01 -8.92 11.92
N GLY A 166 -23.79 -9.86 10.99
CA GLY A 166 -23.52 -11.27 11.33
C GLY A 166 -22.21 -11.50 12.08
N PHE A 167 -21.27 -10.52 12.06
CA PHE A 167 -20.00 -10.58 12.79
C PHE A 167 -19.91 -9.59 13.94
N GLN A 168 -20.97 -8.82 14.22
CA GLN A 168 -20.90 -7.68 15.14
C GLN A 168 -20.41 -8.07 16.53
N ASP A 169 -20.93 -9.16 17.11
CA ASP A 169 -20.57 -9.55 18.48
C ASP A 169 -19.10 -9.94 18.59
N VAL A 170 -18.58 -10.72 17.64
CA VAL A 170 -17.16 -11.10 17.63
C VAL A 170 -16.29 -9.88 17.34
N LEU A 171 -16.67 -9.02 16.39
CA LEU A 171 -15.91 -7.82 16.03
C LEU A 171 -15.79 -6.85 17.20
N ILE A 172 -16.83 -6.59 17.95
CA ILE A 172 -16.74 -5.71 19.14
C ILE A 172 -15.73 -6.25 20.15
N GLY A 173 -15.70 -7.57 20.36
CA GLY A 173 -14.70 -8.21 21.22
C GLY A 173 -13.27 -8.08 20.69
N LEU A 174 -13.07 -8.28 19.39
CA LEU A 174 -11.78 -8.13 18.71
C LEU A 174 -11.29 -6.67 18.76
N LEU A 175 -12.16 -5.71 18.47
CA LEU A 175 -11.85 -4.28 18.50
C LEU A 175 -11.51 -3.80 19.90
N ALA A 176 -12.24 -4.24 20.92
CA ALA A 176 -11.90 -3.94 22.32
C ALA A 176 -10.51 -4.48 22.68
N PHE A 177 -10.21 -5.75 22.30
CA PHE A 177 -8.89 -6.34 22.50
C PHE A 177 -7.79 -5.54 21.79
N GLN A 178 -8.00 -5.18 20.52
CA GLN A 178 -7.02 -4.41 19.72
C GLN A 178 -6.75 -3.03 20.33
N ARG A 179 -7.79 -2.30 20.72
CA ARG A 179 -7.65 -1.00 21.39
C ARG A 179 -6.86 -1.13 22.69
N ASP A 180 -7.20 -2.09 23.54
CA ASP A 180 -6.60 -2.26 24.86
C ASP A 180 -5.13 -2.68 24.79
N ASN A 181 -4.70 -3.29 23.68
CA ASN A 181 -3.32 -3.74 23.43
C ASN A 181 -2.56 -2.87 22.41
N GLY A 182 -3.14 -1.76 21.93
CA GLY A 182 -2.51 -0.90 20.92
C GLY A 182 -2.25 -1.61 19.59
N SER A 183 -3.08 -2.59 19.24
CA SER A 183 -2.96 -3.37 18.02
C SER A 183 -3.83 -2.81 16.91
N PRO A 184 -3.39 -2.87 15.63
CA PRO A 184 -4.15 -2.32 14.51
C PRO A 184 -5.33 -3.22 14.12
N PHE A 185 -6.33 -2.64 13.45
CA PHE A 185 -7.29 -3.37 12.64
C PHE A 185 -6.67 -3.67 11.28
N ALA A 186 -6.38 -4.95 11.02
CA ALA A 186 -5.73 -5.37 9.78
C ALA A 186 -6.76 -5.84 8.75
N VAL A 187 -6.64 -5.35 7.50
CA VAL A 187 -7.62 -5.61 6.43
C VAL A 187 -6.93 -5.72 5.08
N ASN A 188 -7.55 -6.46 4.15
CA ASN A 188 -7.08 -6.74 2.80
C ASN A 188 -7.97 -6.02 1.76
N PRO A 189 -7.78 -4.71 1.49
CA PRO A 189 -8.46 -4.04 0.39
C PRO A 189 -7.77 -4.33 -0.94
N TYR A 190 -8.54 -4.78 -1.93
CA TYR A 190 -8.05 -5.02 -3.27
C TYR A 190 -8.85 -4.22 -4.30
N PRO A 191 -8.37 -3.06 -4.75
CA PRO A 191 -8.98 -2.35 -5.87
C PRO A 191 -9.12 -3.20 -7.14
N PHE A 192 -8.27 -4.21 -7.33
CA PHE A 192 -8.36 -5.17 -8.42
C PHE A 192 -9.73 -5.87 -8.47
N PHE A 193 -10.21 -6.42 -7.34
CA PHE A 193 -11.50 -7.09 -7.31
C PHE A 193 -12.68 -6.13 -7.46
N ALA A 194 -12.53 -4.88 -7.00
CA ALA A 194 -13.52 -3.84 -7.25
C ALA A 194 -13.62 -3.53 -8.76
N TYR A 195 -12.48 -3.47 -9.47
CA TYR A 195 -12.48 -3.32 -10.91
C TYR A 195 -13.10 -4.52 -11.63
N GLN A 196 -12.80 -5.73 -11.22
CA GLN A 196 -13.42 -6.93 -11.81
C GLN A 196 -14.95 -6.94 -11.69
N SER A 197 -15.49 -6.34 -10.62
CA SER A 197 -16.93 -6.20 -10.41
C SER A 197 -17.55 -5.08 -11.27
N ASP A 198 -16.75 -4.11 -11.72
CA ASP A 198 -17.17 -2.97 -12.54
C ASP A 198 -16.07 -2.62 -13.55
N PRO A 199 -15.93 -3.41 -14.67
CA PRO A 199 -14.80 -3.31 -15.58
C PRO A 199 -14.93 -2.18 -16.62
N ARG A 200 -15.28 -0.97 -16.17
CA ARG A 200 -15.36 0.23 -17.01
C ARG A 200 -14.02 0.97 -17.01
N PRO A 201 -13.67 1.68 -18.10
CA PRO A 201 -12.42 2.45 -18.19
C PRO A 201 -12.23 3.46 -17.05
N GLU A 202 -13.29 4.18 -16.67
CA GLU A 202 -13.25 5.15 -15.57
C GLU A 202 -13.04 4.47 -14.20
N THR A 203 -13.53 3.25 -14.01
CA THR A 203 -13.25 2.44 -12.82
C THR A 203 -11.82 1.96 -12.81
N LEU A 204 -11.26 1.56 -13.96
CA LEU A 204 -9.85 1.20 -14.07
C LEU A 204 -8.95 2.38 -13.68
N ALA A 205 -9.16 3.56 -14.26
CA ALA A 205 -8.38 4.74 -13.93
C ALA A 205 -8.46 5.09 -12.43
N PHE A 206 -9.65 5.00 -11.85
CA PHE A 206 -9.87 5.22 -10.41
C PHE A 206 -9.15 4.18 -9.54
N CYS A 207 -9.15 2.90 -9.94
CA CYS A 207 -8.43 1.84 -9.22
C CYS A 207 -6.90 1.99 -9.34
N LEU A 208 -6.40 2.43 -10.50
CA LEU A 208 -4.97 2.54 -10.77
C LEU A 208 -4.35 3.87 -10.31
N PHE A 209 -5.07 4.71 -9.57
CA PHE A 209 -4.63 6.06 -9.18
C PHE A 209 -4.26 6.94 -10.40
N GLN A 210 -4.91 6.71 -11.53
CA GLN A 210 -4.70 7.50 -12.75
C GLN A 210 -5.68 8.68 -12.79
N PRO A 211 -5.43 9.70 -13.63
CA PRO A 211 -6.34 10.84 -13.79
C PRO A 211 -7.77 10.39 -14.08
N ASN A 212 -8.71 10.86 -13.28
CA ASN A 212 -10.14 10.57 -13.39
C ASN A 212 -10.96 11.71 -12.75
N ALA A 213 -12.27 11.71 -12.96
CA ALA A 213 -13.16 12.74 -12.42
C ALA A 213 -13.41 12.63 -10.90
N GLY A 214 -12.89 11.59 -10.27
CA GLY A 214 -13.21 11.26 -8.87
C GLY A 214 -14.61 10.68 -8.71
N ARG A 215 -14.88 10.24 -7.48
CA ARG A 215 -16.21 9.75 -7.05
C ARG A 215 -16.65 10.51 -5.82
N VAL A 216 -17.76 11.24 -5.93
CA VAL A 216 -18.30 12.01 -4.81
C VAL A 216 -19.03 11.08 -3.86
N ASP A 217 -18.61 11.07 -2.61
CA ASP A 217 -19.35 10.42 -1.52
C ASP A 217 -20.58 11.27 -1.17
N SER A 218 -21.75 10.78 -1.51
CA SER A 218 -23.03 11.50 -1.35
C SER A 218 -23.42 11.72 0.13
N GLY A 219 -22.84 10.97 1.04
CA GLY A 219 -23.12 11.10 2.48
C GLY A 219 -22.24 12.15 3.17
N SER A 220 -20.99 12.30 2.71
CA SER A 220 -20.01 13.23 3.33
C SER A 220 -19.68 14.44 2.45
N GLY A 221 -19.97 14.39 1.15
CA GLY A 221 -19.56 15.41 0.16
C GLY A 221 -18.06 15.32 -0.21
N VAL A 222 -17.31 14.35 0.32
CA VAL A 222 -15.89 14.12 0.00
C VAL A 222 -15.78 13.55 -1.41
N THR A 223 -14.83 14.04 -2.19
CA THR A 223 -14.48 13.44 -3.49
C THR A 223 -13.28 12.53 -3.33
N TYR A 224 -13.46 11.24 -3.59
CA TYR A 224 -12.37 10.26 -3.64
C TYR A 224 -11.78 10.24 -5.05
N MET A 225 -10.44 10.22 -5.13
CA MET A 225 -9.70 10.22 -6.38
C MET A 225 -9.12 8.83 -6.72
N ASN A 226 -9.23 7.88 -5.81
CA ASN A 226 -8.79 6.51 -6.03
C ASN A 226 -9.59 5.51 -5.17
N MET A 227 -9.63 4.25 -5.63
CA MET A 227 -10.37 3.18 -4.98
C MET A 227 -9.75 2.73 -3.66
N PHE A 228 -8.42 2.79 -3.52
CA PHE A 228 -7.73 2.39 -2.30
C PHE A 228 -8.16 3.27 -1.12
N ASP A 229 -8.10 4.58 -1.26
CA ASP A 229 -8.57 5.51 -0.22
C ASP A 229 -10.05 5.31 0.10
N ALA A 230 -10.88 5.08 -0.92
CA ALA A 230 -12.31 4.82 -0.73
C ALA A 230 -12.54 3.55 0.10
N GLN A 231 -11.84 2.46 -0.18
CA GLN A 231 -11.94 1.21 0.57
C GLN A 231 -11.43 1.37 2.00
N VAL A 232 -10.30 2.03 2.20
CA VAL A 232 -9.72 2.27 3.53
C VAL A 232 -10.63 3.16 4.37
N ASP A 233 -11.20 4.21 3.79
CA ASP A 233 -12.11 5.11 4.51
C ASP A 233 -13.48 4.49 4.78
N ALA A 234 -13.93 3.52 3.98
CA ALA A 234 -15.10 2.71 4.33
C ALA A 234 -14.85 1.90 5.62
N VAL A 235 -13.64 1.33 5.78
CA VAL A 235 -13.23 0.67 7.04
C VAL A 235 -13.15 1.66 8.19
N ARG A 236 -12.58 2.86 7.97
CA ARG A 236 -12.54 3.92 8.98
C ARG A 236 -13.94 4.33 9.42
N SER A 237 -14.87 4.49 8.47
CA SER A 237 -16.27 4.80 8.76
C SER A 237 -16.95 3.71 9.58
N ALA A 238 -16.70 2.44 9.27
CA ALA A 238 -17.23 1.31 10.03
C ALA A 238 -16.71 1.29 11.48
N LEU A 239 -15.39 1.50 11.66
CA LEU A 239 -14.78 1.60 12.99
C LEU A 239 -15.36 2.78 13.80
N ASN A 240 -15.54 3.94 13.16
CA ASN A 240 -16.12 5.13 13.78
C ASN A 240 -17.57 4.88 14.22
N ALA A 241 -18.35 4.16 13.38
CA ALA A 241 -19.76 3.87 13.64
C ALA A 241 -19.97 3.00 14.89
N VAL A 242 -19.00 2.13 15.21
CA VAL A 242 -19.05 1.28 16.41
C VAL A 242 -18.22 1.82 17.57
N GLY A 243 -17.70 3.06 17.46
CA GLY A 243 -17.04 3.77 18.56
C GLY A 243 -15.54 3.51 18.73
N PHE A 244 -14.87 2.88 17.77
CA PHE A 244 -13.44 2.56 17.81
C PHE A 244 -12.59 3.45 16.87
N LYS A 245 -12.73 4.78 17.02
CA LYS A 245 -12.03 5.77 16.14
C LYS A 245 -10.52 5.78 16.32
N ASP A 246 -10.01 5.34 17.46
CA ASP A 246 -8.59 5.44 17.81
C ASP A 246 -7.77 4.21 17.39
N ILE A 247 -8.43 3.16 16.87
CA ILE A 247 -7.72 1.98 16.35
C ILE A 247 -7.08 2.34 15.01
N ASP A 248 -5.79 2.13 14.89
CA ASP A 248 -5.06 2.27 13.62
C ASP A 248 -5.50 1.20 12.63
N ILE A 249 -5.59 1.56 11.35
CA ILE A 249 -5.79 0.61 10.26
C ILE A 249 -4.44 0.18 9.73
N LEU A 250 -4.30 -1.11 9.44
CA LEU A 250 -3.16 -1.72 8.77
C LEU A 250 -3.66 -2.44 7.53
N ILE A 251 -3.06 -2.17 6.39
CA ILE A 251 -3.35 -2.88 5.15
C ILE A 251 -2.44 -4.10 5.10
N ALA A 252 -3.03 -5.25 5.41
CA ALA A 252 -2.26 -6.50 5.50
C ALA A 252 -1.97 -7.11 4.13
N GLU A 253 -2.81 -6.82 3.14
CA GLU A 253 -2.61 -7.18 1.74
C GLU A 253 -3.29 -6.17 0.83
N THR A 254 -2.63 -5.80 -0.25
CA THR A 254 -3.20 -5.12 -1.42
C THR A 254 -2.25 -5.29 -2.59
N GLY A 255 -2.75 -5.42 -3.82
CA GLY A 255 -1.91 -5.65 -4.97
C GLY A 255 -2.72 -5.73 -6.27
N TRP A 256 -2.00 -5.92 -7.37
CA TRP A 256 -2.57 -6.07 -8.70
C TRP A 256 -1.81 -7.14 -9.49
N PRO A 257 -2.48 -8.19 -10.02
CA PRO A 257 -1.82 -9.25 -10.74
C PRO A 257 -1.42 -8.80 -12.15
N TYR A 258 -0.22 -9.18 -12.58
CA TYR A 258 0.29 -8.83 -13.91
C TYR A 258 -0.12 -9.81 -15.01
N HIS A 259 -0.69 -10.95 -14.63
CA HIS A 259 -1.19 -11.99 -15.53
C HIS A 259 -2.41 -12.67 -14.92
N GLY A 260 -3.28 -13.23 -15.74
CA GLY A 260 -4.50 -13.92 -15.30
C GLY A 260 -5.13 -14.73 -16.42
N ASP A 261 -6.19 -15.43 -16.10
CA ASP A 261 -7.00 -16.16 -17.08
C ASP A 261 -7.77 -15.18 -17.98
N SER A 262 -8.25 -15.65 -19.11
CA SER A 262 -8.93 -14.79 -20.12
C SER A 262 -10.18 -14.06 -19.60
N ASN A 263 -10.80 -14.55 -18.54
CA ASN A 263 -11.94 -13.93 -17.86
C ASN A 263 -11.55 -13.00 -16.70
N GLU A 264 -10.27 -12.95 -16.34
CA GLU A 264 -9.77 -12.07 -15.27
C GLU A 264 -9.39 -10.71 -15.85
N VAL A 265 -10.40 -9.86 -16.05
CA VAL A 265 -10.22 -8.55 -16.67
C VAL A 265 -9.27 -7.65 -15.86
N GLY A 266 -8.45 -6.89 -16.57
CA GLY A 266 -7.53 -5.93 -15.96
C GLY A 266 -6.17 -6.50 -15.56
N THR A 267 -5.95 -7.78 -15.70
CA THR A 267 -4.63 -8.39 -15.46
C THR A 267 -3.68 -8.03 -16.62
N SER A 268 -2.67 -7.25 -16.33
CA SER A 268 -1.57 -6.94 -17.27
C SER A 268 -0.37 -6.38 -16.51
N VAL A 269 0.81 -6.48 -17.10
CA VAL A 269 2.05 -5.89 -16.56
C VAL A 269 1.90 -4.38 -16.41
N GLU A 270 1.26 -3.71 -17.36
CA GLU A 270 1.04 -2.26 -17.35
C GLU A 270 0.17 -1.84 -16.18
N ASN A 271 -0.96 -2.53 -15.96
CA ASN A 271 -1.87 -2.22 -14.85
C ASN A 271 -1.25 -2.56 -13.49
N ALA A 272 -0.55 -3.69 -13.37
CA ALA A 272 0.15 -4.07 -12.14
C ALA A 272 1.24 -3.05 -11.79
N ARG A 273 2.03 -2.62 -12.78
CA ARG A 273 3.03 -1.56 -12.61
C ARG A 273 2.38 -0.23 -12.22
N ALA A 274 1.28 0.15 -12.88
CA ALA A 274 0.57 1.39 -12.59
C ALA A 274 -0.01 1.38 -11.17
N PHE A 275 -0.71 0.31 -10.78
CA PHE A 275 -1.28 0.19 -9.44
C PHE A 275 -0.20 0.24 -8.36
N ASN A 276 0.77 -0.67 -8.41
CA ASN A 276 1.78 -0.79 -7.36
C ASN A 276 2.70 0.44 -7.30
N GLY A 277 3.07 1.01 -8.47
CA GLY A 277 3.89 2.22 -8.53
C GLY A 277 3.18 3.44 -7.98
N ASN A 278 1.92 3.66 -8.37
CA ASN A 278 1.11 4.78 -7.91
C ASN A 278 0.73 4.64 -6.43
N LEU A 279 0.43 3.43 -5.95
CA LEU A 279 0.21 3.16 -4.53
C LEU A 279 1.47 3.52 -3.70
N ILE A 280 2.66 3.09 -4.13
CA ILE A 280 3.91 3.42 -3.46
C ILE A 280 4.14 4.95 -3.44
N ALA A 281 3.87 5.64 -4.55
CA ALA A 281 3.96 7.09 -4.63
C ALA A 281 2.96 7.77 -3.70
N HIS A 282 1.71 7.30 -3.68
CA HIS A 282 0.66 7.80 -2.79
C HIS A 282 1.05 7.63 -1.31
N LEU A 283 1.51 6.46 -0.92
CA LEU A 283 1.98 6.21 0.45
C LEU A 283 3.15 7.13 0.82
N ARG A 284 4.13 7.33 -0.06
CA ARG A 284 5.28 8.22 0.16
C ARG A 284 4.92 9.68 0.24
N SER A 285 3.84 10.10 -0.39
CA SER A 285 3.37 11.49 -0.35
C SER A 285 2.95 11.93 1.05
N MET A 286 2.64 10.98 1.95
CA MET A 286 2.11 11.22 3.29
C MET A 286 0.79 12.01 3.32
N VAL A 287 0.10 12.11 2.19
CA VAL A 287 -1.22 12.78 2.11
C VAL A 287 -2.24 12.04 2.97
N GLY A 288 -2.17 10.72 2.98
CA GLY A 288 -3.14 9.86 3.66
C GLY A 288 -4.46 9.77 2.88
N THR A 289 -5.50 9.25 3.53
CA THR A 289 -6.84 9.21 2.98
C THR A 289 -7.64 10.46 3.39
N PRO A 290 -8.75 10.79 2.72
CA PRO A 290 -9.61 11.91 3.12
C PRO A 290 -10.05 11.91 4.59
N LEU A 291 -10.33 10.75 5.18
CA LEU A 291 -10.69 10.63 6.60
C LEU A 291 -9.48 10.52 7.54
N MET A 292 -8.28 10.28 7.03
CA MET A 292 -7.03 10.19 7.79
C MET A 292 -5.92 11.02 7.12
N PRO A 293 -6.12 12.34 6.97
CA PRO A 293 -5.17 13.19 6.24
C PRO A 293 -3.83 13.30 6.97
N GLY A 294 -2.75 13.39 6.21
CA GLY A 294 -1.39 13.58 6.73
C GLY A 294 -0.78 12.35 7.38
N LYS A 295 -1.40 11.19 7.24
CA LYS A 295 -0.91 9.93 7.81
C LYS A 295 -1.00 8.80 6.79
N SER A 296 0.13 8.31 6.31
CA SER A 296 0.15 7.09 5.49
C SER A 296 -0.18 5.86 6.34
N VAL A 297 -0.96 4.97 5.76
CA VAL A 297 -1.37 3.70 6.37
C VAL A 297 -0.26 2.67 6.18
N GLU A 298 0.10 1.93 7.24
CA GLU A 298 1.02 0.79 7.15
C GLU A 298 0.46 -0.23 6.16
N THR A 299 1.20 -0.50 5.07
CA THR A 299 0.68 -1.26 3.93
C THR A 299 1.65 -2.33 3.48
N TYR A 300 1.16 -3.56 3.35
CA TYR A 300 1.88 -4.69 2.77
C TYR A 300 1.38 -4.95 1.35
N ILE A 301 2.27 -4.79 0.38
CA ILE A 301 1.96 -5.04 -1.04
C ILE A 301 2.02 -6.56 -1.29
N PHE A 302 0.98 -7.12 -1.82
CA PHE A 302 0.90 -8.50 -2.25
C PHE A 302 1.32 -8.59 -3.73
N ALA A 303 2.45 -9.26 -4.08
CA ALA A 303 3.35 -9.98 -3.20
C ALA A 303 4.82 -9.80 -3.61
N LEU A 304 5.75 -10.25 -2.76
CA LEU A 304 7.19 -10.19 -3.06
C LEU A 304 7.54 -11.04 -4.29
N TYR A 305 7.09 -12.30 -4.29
CA TYR A 305 7.27 -13.28 -5.36
C TYR A 305 5.94 -13.89 -5.77
N ASP A 306 5.90 -14.49 -6.94
CA ASP A 306 4.83 -15.40 -7.33
C ASP A 306 4.84 -16.66 -6.46
N GLU A 307 3.68 -17.25 -6.27
CA GLU A 307 3.49 -18.50 -5.56
C GLU A 307 2.97 -19.55 -6.56
N ASP A 308 3.87 -20.20 -7.28
CA ASP A 308 3.54 -21.06 -8.43
C ASP A 308 2.70 -22.29 -8.12
N LEU A 309 2.66 -22.72 -6.86
CA LEU A 309 1.83 -23.82 -6.36
C LEU A 309 0.50 -23.38 -5.75
N LYS A 310 0.21 -22.07 -5.71
CA LYS A 310 -1.01 -21.55 -5.11
C LYS A 310 -2.23 -21.98 -5.93
N PRO A 311 -3.28 -22.56 -5.30
CA PRO A 311 -4.50 -22.94 -5.99
C PRO A 311 -5.31 -21.72 -6.44
N GLY A 312 -6.26 -21.93 -7.34
CA GLY A 312 -7.14 -20.88 -7.83
C GLY A 312 -6.80 -20.41 -9.24
N PRO A 313 -7.38 -19.29 -9.68
CA PRO A 313 -7.16 -18.74 -11.02
C PRO A 313 -5.69 -18.30 -11.23
N THR A 314 -5.30 -18.06 -12.46
CA THR A 314 -3.91 -17.73 -12.81
C THR A 314 -3.41 -16.45 -12.13
N SER A 315 -4.30 -15.49 -11.89
CA SER A 315 -3.95 -14.26 -11.16
C SER A 315 -3.37 -14.53 -9.77
N GLU A 316 -3.81 -15.58 -9.05
CA GLU A 316 -3.31 -15.94 -7.73
C GLU A 316 -1.81 -16.28 -7.70
N ARG A 317 -1.24 -16.61 -8.84
CA ARG A 317 0.17 -16.95 -9.06
C ARG A 317 0.95 -15.87 -9.81
N SER A 318 0.42 -14.62 -9.86
CA SER A 318 0.94 -13.57 -10.75
C SER A 318 0.98 -12.18 -10.11
N PHE A 319 1.20 -12.11 -8.81
CA PHE A 319 1.31 -10.86 -8.06
C PHE A 319 2.75 -10.42 -7.78
N GLY A 320 3.75 -11.25 -8.11
CA GLY A 320 5.14 -11.06 -7.72
C GLY A 320 5.76 -9.76 -8.24
N LEU A 321 6.26 -8.94 -7.33
CA LEU A 321 7.07 -7.76 -7.66
C LEU A 321 8.46 -8.14 -8.19
N PHE A 322 8.95 -9.30 -7.76
CA PHE A 322 10.23 -9.87 -8.17
C PHE A 322 10.05 -11.31 -8.61
N LYS A 323 10.92 -11.75 -9.50
CA LYS A 323 11.02 -13.14 -9.96
C LYS A 323 11.93 -13.95 -9.04
N PRO A 324 11.90 -15.30 -9.11
CA PRO A 324 12.80 -16.16 -8.33
C PRO A 324 14.30 -15.93 -8.59
N ASP A 325 14.68 -15.35 -9.73
CA ASP A 325 16.04 -14.92 -10.03
C ASP A 325 16.43 -13.56 -9.44
N LEU A 326 15.57 -12.99 -8.59
CA LEU A 326 15.71 -11.70 -7.90
C LEU A 326 15.59 -10.46 -8.80
N THR A 327 15.30 -10.63 -10.09
CA THR A 327 15.02 -9.51 -10.98
C THR A 327 13.61 -8.96 -10.75
N ALA A 328 13.42 -7.65 -10.93
CA ALA A 328 12.09 -7.07 -10.86
C ALA A 328 11.20 -7.61 -12.00
N THR A 329 9.96 -7.96 -11.67
CA THR A 329 8.94 -8.29 -12.68
C THR A 329 8.60 -7.05 -13.51
N TYR A 330 8.55 -5.91 -12.83
CA TYR A 330 8.40 -4.56 -13.41
C TYR A 330 8.89 -3.53 -12.38
N GLU A 331 9.33 -2.38 -12.86
CA GLU A 331 9.85 -1.32 -11.98
C GLU A 331 8.73 -0.50 -11.35
N VAL A 332 8.77 -0.35 -10.02
CA VAL A 332 7.83 0.44 -9.21
C VAL A 332 8.52 1.40 -8.24
N GLY A 333 9.81 1.66 -8.42
CA GLY A 333 10.57 2.59 -7.60
C GLY A 333 10.92 2.06 -6.19
N LEU A 334 10.96 0.75 -5.99
CA LEU A 334 11.35 0.16 -4.70
C LEU A 334 12.86 -0.01 -4.54
N THR A 335 13.63 -0.10 -5.62
CA THR A 335 15.09 -0.28 -5.54
C THR A 335 15.77 0.99 -5.04
N LYS A 336 16.79 0.87 -4.18
CA LYS A 336 17.53 2.02 -3.63
C LYS A 336 18.27 2.81 -4.71
N SER A 337 18.68 2.16 -5.80
CA SER A 337 19.28 2.81 -6.95
C SER A 337 18.34 3.79 -7.66
N SER A 338 17.04 3.61 -7.53
CA SER A 338 16.03 4.56 -8.03
C SER A 338 15.76 5.73 -7.07
N GLN A 339 16.39 5.74 -5.88
CA GLN A 339 16.14 6.72 -4.82
C GLN A 339 17.34 7.63 -4.48
N THR A 340 18.54 7.35 -4.98
CA THR A 340 19.72 8.16 -4.70
C THR A 340 19.91 9.23 -5.77
N PRO A 341 20.11 10.52 -5.37
CA PRO A 341 20.80 11.47 -6.24
C PRO A 341 22.21 10.91 -6.48
N SER A 342 22.52 10.54 -7.71
CA SER A 342 23.79 9.94 -8.07
C SER A 342 24.96 10.89 -7.80
N THR A 343 25.84 10.53 -6.83
CA THR A 343 27.22 10.96 -6.86
C THR A 343 27.99 10.03 -7.83
N PRO A 344 28.81 10.55 -8.73
CA PRO A 344 29.30 9.78 -9.88
C PRO A 344 30.50 8.90 -9.53
N MET A 345 30.38 7.58 -9.83
CA MET A 345 31.56 6.75 -10.11
C MET A 345 31.60 6.43 -11.61
N VAL A 346 32.74 6.69 -12.20
CA VAL A 346 33.01 6.76 -13.62
C VAL A 346 33.04 5.37 -14.28
N SER A 347 32.22 5.15 -15.28
CA SER A 347 32.54 4.41 -16.53
C SER A 347 31.46 4.70 -17.59
N PRO A 348 31.81 4.79 -18.88
CA PRO A 348 31.08 5.65 -19.80
C PRO A 348 29.96 4.94 -20.56
N SER A 349 28.74 5.41 -20.35
CA SER A 349 27.63 5.29 -21.31
C SER A 349 26.72 6.51 -21.14
N PRO A 350 26.01 6.97 -22.17
CA PRO A 350 25.80 8.39 -22.38
C PRO A 350 24.82 9.03 -21.39
N LYS A 351 25.26 10.15 -20.88
CA LYS A 351 24.59 11.09 -19.97
C LYS A 351 23.30 11.64 -20.58
N PRO A 352 22.14 11.62 -19.89
CA PRO A 352 21.10 12.61 -20.11
C PRO A 352 21.29 13.75 -19.11
N THR A 353 22.11 14.73 -19.48
CA THR A 353 22.12 16.06 -18.89
C THR A 353 21.18 16.94 -19.69
N SER A 354 19.91 16.88 -19.39
CA SER A 354 18.98 17.97 -19.73
C SER A 354 17.90 17.97 -18.68
N ALA A 355 17.62 19.16 -18.16
CA ALA A 355 16.42 19.40 -17.38
C ALA A 355 15.23 18.78 -18.13
N GLN A 356 14.37 18.07 -17.41
CA GLN A 356 13.20 17.42 -17.99
C GLN A 356 11.93 17.99 -17.37
N TRP A 357 10.95 18.21 -18.21
CA TRP A 357 9.63 18.67 -17.82
C TRP A 357 8.56 17.67 -18.30
N CYS A 358 7.49 17.56 -17.53
CA CYS A 358 6.33 16.78 -17.90
C CYS A 358 5.28 17.69 -18.54
N VAL A 359 4.93 17.42 -19.79
CA VAL A 359 3.98 18.23 -20.54
C VAL A 359 2.93 17.36 -21.26
N PRO A 360 1.73 17.87 -21.52
CA PRO A 360 0.74 17.14 -22.32
C PRO A 360 1.28 16.81 -23.72
N LYS A 361 0.88 15.65 -24.25
CA LYS A 361 1.07 15.33 -25.67
C LYS A 361 0.17 16.20 -26.55
N SER A 362 0.58 16.42 -27.79
CA SER A 362 -0.26 17.10 -28.78
C SER A 362 -1.51 16.28 -29.11
N GLY A 363 -2.65 16.95 -29.25
CA GLY A 363 -3.92 16.32 -29.62
C GLY A 363 -4.72 15.69 -28.46
N VAL A 364 -4.27 15.84 -27.23
CA VAL A 364 -5.05 15.46 -26.04
C VAL A 364 -6.26 16.39 -25.92
N SER A 365 -7.45 15.84 -25.68
CA SER A 365 -8.69 16.61 -25.55
C SER A 365 -8.74 17.44 -24.25
N ASP A 366 -9.47 18.55 -24.25
CA ASP A 366 -9.65 19.36 -23.04
C ASP A 366 -10.25 18.59 -21.87
N ALA A 367 -11.13 17.61 -22.14
CA ALA A 367 -11.68 16.75 -21.10
C ALA A 367 -10.60 15.89 -20.41
N GLN A 368 -9.66 15.33 -21.19
CA GLN A 368 -8.52 14.57 -20.64
C GLN A 368 -7.54 15.49 -19.90
N LEU A 369 -7.28 16.67 -20.45
CA LEU A 369 -6.42 17.68 -19.80
C LEU A 369 -7.02 18.17 -18.49
N GLN A 370 -8.34 18.36 -18.42
CA GLN A 370 -9.04 18.72 -17.19
C GLN A 370 -8.91 17.60 -16.14
N ALA A 371 -9.09 16.35 -16.53
CA ALA A 371 -8.90 15.22 -15.63
C ALA A 371 -7.46 15.15 -15.08
N ASN A 372 -6.45 15.42 -15.91
CA ASN A 372 -5.06 15.49 -15.48
C ASN A 372 -4.81 16.64 -14.49
N LEU A 373 -5.39 17.80 -14.75
CA LEU A 373 -5.32 18.98 -13.89
C LEU A 373 -5.94 18.70 -12.53
N ASP A 374 -7.16 18.16 -12.52
CA ASP A 374 -7.89 17.82 -11.31
C ASP A 374 -7.14 16.75 -10.48
N TYR A 375 -6.59 15.74 -11.17
CA TYR A 375 -5.74 14.73 -10.55
C TYR A 375 -4.51 15.36 -9.89
N ALA A 376 -3.73 16.14 -10.62
CA ALA A 376 -2.50 16.72 -10.11
C ALA A 376 -2.76 17.65 -8.91
N CYS A 377 -3.73 18.57 -9.03
CA CYS A 377 -4.09 19.48 -7.94
C CYS A 377 -4.74 18.78 -6.74
N GLY A 378 -5.45 17.67 -6.96
CA GLY A 378 -6.03 16.85 -5.91
C GLY A 378 -5.00 16.02 -5.13
N HIS A 379 -3.75 15.91 -5.61
CA HIS A 379 -2.70 15.09 -5.00
C HIS A 379 -1.59 15.92 -4.31
N GLY A 380 -1.98 16.99 -3.62
CA GLY A 380 -1.13 17.70 -2.66
C GLY A 380 -0.10 18.65 -3.26
N ILE A 381 -0.23 19.01 -4.53
CA ILE A 381 0.57 20.09 -5.12
C ILE A 381 -0.11 21.46 -4.93
N ASP A 382 0.69 22.53 -4.85
CA ASP A 382 0.17 23.90 -4.76
C ASP A 382 -0.22 24.43 -6.16
N CYS A 383 -1.52 24.43 -6.43
CA CYS A 383 -2.08 24.95 -7.68
C CYS A 383 -2.41 26.45 -7.64
N SER A 384 -1.95 27.21 -6.63
CA SER A 384 -2.23 28.65 -6.50
C SER A 384 -1.71 29.47 -7.68
N ALA A 385 -0.61 29.06 -8.30
CA ALA A 385 -0.03 29.75 -9.44
C ALA A 385 -0.93 29.78 -10.69
N ILE A 386 -1.87 28.85 -10.84
CA ILE A 386 -2.83 28.77 -11.95
C ILE A 386 -4.24 29.26 -11.56
N GLN A 387 -4.41 29.85 -10.38
CA GLN A 387 -5.64 30.52 -9.98
C GLN A 387 -5.63 31.98 -10.43
N PRO A 388 -6.80 32.66 -10.49
CA PRO A 388 -6.86 34.08 -10.87
C PRO A 388 -5.87 34.94 -10.06
N GLY A 389 -4.99 35.64 -10.78
CA GLY A 389 -3.90 36.43 -10.18
C GLY A 389 -2.60 35.70 -9.94
N GLY A 390 -2.55 34.38 -10.17
CA GLY A 390 -1.33 33.59 -10.11
C GLY A 390 -0.42 33.80 -11.32
N SER A 391 0.87 33.53 -11.16
CA SER A 391 1.90 33.78 -12.19
C SER A 391 1.75 32.92 -13.46
N CYS A 392 1.00 31.81 -13.38
CA CYS A 392 0.75 30.88 -14.48
C CYS A 392 -0.73 30.82 -14.88
N PHE A 393 -1.56 31.79 -14.42
CA PHE A 393 -2.96 31.83 -14.76
C PHE A 393 -3.20 32.14 -16.26
N ASP A 394 -2.44 33.07 -16.82
CA ASP A 394 -2.53 33.40 -18.23
C ASP A 394 -1.50 32.64 -19.07
N PRO A 395 -1.91 32.04 -20.21
CA PRO A 395 -3.26 32.07 -20.81
C PRO A 395 -4.24 31.19 -20.01
N ASN A 396 -5.43 31.70 -19.73
CA ASN A 396 -6.48 31.00 -19.00
C ASN A 396 -7.13 29.91 -19.87
N THR A 397 -6.40 28.80 -20.04
CA THR A 397 -6.85 27.61 -20.79
C THR A 397 -6.61 26.33 -19.99
N VAL A 398 -7.46 25.32 -20.22
CA VAL A 398 -7.27 24.00 -19.60
C VAL A 398 -5.89 23.43 -19.93
N ALA A 399 -5.44 23.60 -21.17
CA ALA A 399 -4.16 23.07 -21.63
C ALA A 399 -2.96 23.68 -20.89
N SER A 400 -2.93 25.01 -20.68
CA SER A 400 -1.83 25.67 -19.96
C SER A 400 -1.82 25.32 -18.46
N HIS A 401 -3.00 25.28 -17.84
CA HIS A 401 -3.13 24.94 -16.44
C HIS A 401 -2.78 23.46 -16.19
N ALA A 402 -3.24 22.53 -17.05
CA ALA A 402 -2.87 21.13 -16.98
C ALA A 402 -1.35 20.92 -17.16
N ALA A 403 -0.75 21.60 -18.14
CA ALA A 403 0.71 21.49 -18.35
C ALA A 403 1.51 21.92 -17.12
N TYR A 404 1.12 23.01 -16.47
CA TYR A 404 1.75 23.48 -15.24
C TYR A 404 1.57 22.47 -14.09
N ALA A 405 0.34 22.05 -13.83
CA ALA A 405 0.01 21.14 -12.73
C ALA A 405 0.66 19.76 -12.91
N MET A 406 0.65 19.19 -14.12
CA MET A 406 1.30 17.91 -14.44
C MET A 406 2.81 17.97 -14.21
N ASN A 407 3.46 19.08 -14.62
CA ASN A 407 4.89 19.25 -14.36
C ASN A 407 5.18 19.43 -12.87
N LEU A 408 4.41 20.21 -12.16
CA LEU A 408 4.59 20.40 -10.72
C LEU A 408 4.38 19.08 -9.97
N TYR A 409 3.37 18.30 -10.34
CA TYR A 409 3.14 16.96 -9.81
C TYR A 409 4.36 16.04 -10.05
N TYR A 410 4.84 15.98 -11.29
CA TYR A 410 6.03 15.17 -11.66
C TYR A 410 7.26 15.50 -10.80
N HIS A 411 7.51 16.77 -10.51
CA HIS A 411 8.64 17.19 -9.68
C HIS A 411 8.41 17.06 -8.18
N THR A 412 7.15 17.06 -7.72
CA THR A 412 6.81 16.94 -6.30
C THR A 412 6.79 15.48 -5.84
N VAL A 413 6.21 14.58 -6.63
CA VAL A 413 6.08 13.16 -6.25
C VAL A 413 7.27 12.31 -6.64
N GLY A 414 8.19 12.83 -7.48
CA GLY A 414 9.43 12.18 -7.92
C GLY A 414 9.57 12.13 -9.43
N THR A 415 10.76 12.45 -9.93
CA THR A 415 11.08 12.59 -11.37
C THR A 415 11.32 11.25 -12.06
N ILE A 416 10.39 10.31 -11.91
CA ILE A 416 10.40 9.05 -12.65
C ILE A 416 9.41 9.12 -13.83
N PRO A 417 9.69 8.48 -14.99
CA PRO A 417 8.82 8.55 -16.17
C PRO A 417 7.36 8.18 -15.90
N LEU A 418 7.10 7.28 -14.96
CA LEU A 418 5.75 6.88 -14.57
C LEU A 418 4.92 8.05 -14.03
N ASN A 419 5.53 8.98 -13.30
CA ASN A 419 4.84 10.16 -12.75
C ASN A 419 4.52 11.23 -13.81
N CYS A 420 4.97 11.01 -15.04
CA CYS A 420 4.62 11.81 -16.22
C CYS A 420 3.77 11.03 -17.25
N ASP A 421 3.20 9.89 -16.86
CA ASP A 421 2.40 9.09 -17.81
C ASP A 421 1.00 9.67 -18.03
N PHE A 422 0.31 10.05 -16.95
CA PHE A 422 -1.04 10.63 -16.99
C PHE A 422 -1.97 9.89 -17.97
N SER A 423 -2.06 8.57 -17.84
CA SER A 423 -2.81 7.70 -18.76
C SER A 423 -2.38 7.88 -20.23
N GLN A 424 -1.07 7.93 -20.46
CA GLN A 424 -0.43 8.11 -21.78
C GLN A 424 -0.75 9.45 -22.49
N THR A 425 -1.29 10.42 -21.77
CA THR A 425 -1.60 11.76 -22.31
C THR A 425 -0.48 12.77 -22.10
N ALA A 426 0.61 12.40 -21.38
CA ALA A 426 1.76 13.25 -21.14
C ALA A 426 3.05 12.69 -21.75
N MET A 427 4.07 13.52 -21.81
CA MET A 427 5.41 13.15 -22.25
C MET A 427 6.47 13.98 -21.54
N LEU A 428 7.65 13.38 -21.36
CA LEU A 428 8.83 14.12 -20.92
C LEU A 428 9.43 14.91 -22.08
N THR A 429 9.82 16.16 -21.81
CA THR A 429 10.51 17.02 -22.76
C THR A 429 11.76 17.65 -22.12
N SER A 430 12.79 17.88 -22.93
CA SER A 430 13.94 18.68 -22.55
C SER A 430 13.81 20.16 -22.89
N SER A 431 12.74 20.55 -23.57
CA SER A 431 12.42 21.94 -23.86
C SER A 431 11.72 22.58 -22.68
N ASN A 432 12.31 23.66 -22.14
CA ASN A 432 11.71 24.38 -21.01
C ASN A 432 10.35 24.99 -21.41
N PRO A 433 9.24 24.58 -20.77
CA PRO A 433 7.91 25.08 -21.08
C PRO A 433 7.56 26.41 -20.41
N SER A 434 8.46 26.98 -19.60
CA SER A 434 8.25 28.26 -18.91
C SER A 434 8.00 29.40 -19.91
N TYR A 435 7.12 30.32 -19.56
CA TYR A 435 6.77 31.46 -20.39
C TYR A 435 6.41 32.68 -19.52
N ASN A 436 6.74 33.86 -19.98
CA ASN A 436 6.48 35.12 -19.25
C ASN A 436 6.93 35.06 -17.80
N ALA A 437 6.00 35.30 -16.85
CA ALA A 437 6.21 35.14 -15.41
C ALA A 437 5.96 33.71 -14.90
N CYS A 438 5.47 32.80 -15.74
CA CYS A 438 5.20 31.39 -15.37
C CYS A 438 6.47 30.58 -15.46
N SER A 439 6.99 30.16 -14.32
CA SER A 439 8.19 29.34 -14.20
C SER A 439 7.82 27.89 -13.86
N TYR A 440 8.27 26.95 -14.69
CA TYR A 440 8.09 25.52 -14.47
C TYR A 440 9.29 24.95 -13.69
N THR A 441 9.03 24.21 -12.64
CA THR A 441 10.07 23.48 -11.89
C THR A 441 10.78 22.48 -12.82
N GLY A 442 12.12 22.34 -12.70
CA GLY A 442 12.90 21.36 -13.47
C GLY A 442 14.11 21.92 -14.23
N GLY A 443 14.30 23.22 -14.27
CA GLY A 443 15.53 23.84 -14.76
C GLY A 443 16.57 23.91 -13.66
N SER A 444 17.74 23.28 -13.83
CA SER A 444 18.93 23.65 -13.06
C SER A 444 19.31 25.06 -13.49
N THR A 445 19.26 26.02 -12.56
CA THR A 445 19.93 27.31 -12.71
C THR A 445 21.43 27.11 -12.72
#